data_7eaf2bad9ec88698d1e82de451c45c0f
#
_entry.id   7eaf2bad9ec88698d1e82de451c45c0f
#
_cell.length_a   1.000
_cell.length_b   1.000
_cell.length_c   1.000
_cell.angle_alpha   90.00
_cell.angle_beta   90.00
_cell.angle_gamma   90.00
#
_symmetry.space_group_name_H-M   'P 1'
#
loop_
_entity.id
_entity.type
_entity.pdbx_description
1 polymer ?
#
loop_
_entity_poly.entity_id
_entity_poly.type
_entity_poly.pdbx_seq_one_letter_code
_entity_poly.pdbx_strand_id
1 'polypeptide(L)'
;MRRLRFGLLAIVLGATALPAAAQVPPSPAEVATYGGLHAAAWHGDIGSVERLAASPAELNARDRHGRTALHVATFARRRGVLQALLDAGADHSVLENDRYDAVTIAAVSDDEETLRLLLTAGASAKLVTSRYDGTALIAAAHLGHIGVVRQLIAACAPLDHVNNLHWTALIEAIVLGDGGARHQQTVQALLDAGADTRLADGDGRTPLQLARGRGYEAMIKALLATGAR
;
A
#
# COMPACT_ATOMS: atom_id res chain seq x y z
N MET A 1 -30.95 52.98 -14.68
CA MET A 1 -30.41 51.69 -15.22
C MET A 1 -29.48 51.09 -14.17
N ARG A 2 -30.01 50.14 -13.37
CA ARG A 2 -29.26 49.43 -12.30
C ARG A 2 -28.62 48.18 -12.91
N ARG A 3 -27.28 48.09 -12.93
CA ARG A 3 -26.55 46.90 -13.35
C ARG A 3 -26.51 45.91 -12.18
N LEU A 4 -27.23 44.81 -12.29
CA LEU A 4 -27.09 43.63 -11.40
C LEU A 4 -25.71 42.99 -11.66
N ARG A 5 -24.89 42.94 -10.62
CA ARG A 5 -23.67 42.13 -10.59
C ARG A 5 -24.05 40.72 -10.10
N PHE A 6 -24.07 39.76 -10.99
CA PHE A 6 -24.10 38.35 -10.61
C PHE A 6 -22.73 37.94 -10.06
N GLY A 7 -22.68 37.73 -8.75
CA GLY A 7 -21.53 37.09 -8.13
C GLY A 7 -21.55 35.60 -8.46
N LEU A 8 -20.53 35.12 -9.16
CA LEU A 8 -20.28 33.69 -9.31
C LEU A 8 -19.87 33.15 -7.94
N LEU A 9 -20.77 32.39 -7.32
CA LEU A 9 -20.46 31.57 -6.14
C LEU A 9 -19.70 30.35 -6.65
N ALA A 10 -18.38 30.33 -6.53
CA ALA A 10 -17.57 29.17 -6.79
C ALA A 10 -17.88 28.13 -5.70
N ILE A 11 -18.68 27.13 -6.04
CA ILE A 11 -18.86 25.94 -5.21
C ILE A 11 -17.55 25.16 -5.30
N VAL A 12 -16.71 25.31 -4.30
CA VAL A 12 -15.60 24.39 -4.05
C VAL A 12 -16.25 23.07 -3.63
N LEU A 13 -16.47 22.17 -4.58
CA LEU A 13 -16.72 20.78 -4.24
C LEU A 13 -15.43 20.27 -3.60
N GLY A 14 -15.42 20.25 -2.28
CA GLY A 14 -14.46 19.48 -1.51
C GLY A 14 -14.63 18.03 -1.92
N ALA A 15 -13.69 17.50 -2.70
CA ALA A 15 -13.56 16.08 -2.88
C ALA A 15 -13.31 15.50 -1.48
N THR A 16 -14.37 15.03 -0.84
CA THR A 16 -14.22 14.13 0.31
C THR A 16 -13.49 12.92 -0.25
N ALA A 17 -12.19 12.82 0.05
CA ALA A 17 -11.45 11.60 -0.18
C ALA A 17 -12.27 10.49 0.48
N LEU A 18 -12.89 9.65 -0.35
CA LEU A 18 -13.44 8.40 0.15
C LEU A 18 -12.25 7.72 0.83
N PRO A 19 -12.41 7.27 2.09
CA PRO A 19 -11.34 6.50 2.70
C PRO A 19 -11.02 5.39 1.71
N ALA A 20 -9.76 5.31 1.29
CA ALA A 20 -9.29 4.15 0.56
C ALA A 20 -9.88 2.97 1.32
N ALA A 21 -10.66 2.10 0.65
CA ALA A 21 -11.28 0.99 1.33
C ALA A 21 -10.15 0.24 2.01
N ALA A 22 -9.97 0.54 3.28
CA ALA A 22 -8.84 0.08 4.06
C ALA A 22 -8.94 -1.44 4.01
N GLN A 23 -7.82 -2.09 3.83
CA GLN A 23 -7.72 -3.53 4.00
C GLN A 23 -8.47 -3.91 5.28
N VAL A 24 -9.46 -4.79 5.15
CA VAL A 24 -10.31 -5.12 6.31
C VAL A 24 -9.69 -6.33 7.01
N PRO A 25 -9.12 -6.15 8.22
CA PRO A 25 -8.63 -7.27 8.99
C PRO A 25 -9.78 -8.20 9.37
N PRO A 26 -9.48 -9.47 9.70
CA PRO A 26 -10.51 -10.39 10.22
C PRO A 26 -11.26 -9.77 11.39
N SER A 27 -12.59 -9.75 11.31
CA SER A 27 -13.45 -9.30 12.42
C SER A 27 -13.44 -10.31 13.58
N PRO A 28 -13.80 -9.91 14.80
CA PRO A 28 -13.91 -10.84 15.93
C PRO A 28 -14.84 -12.03 15.66
N ALA A 29 -15.93 -11.81 14.93
CA ALA A 29 -16.86 -12.87 14.54
C ALA A 29 -16.24 -13.88 13.57
N GLU A 30 -15.43 -13.41 12.63
CA GLU A 30 -14.69 -14.28 11.70
C GLU A 30 -13.62 -15.07 12.42
N VAL A 31 -12.84 -14.41 13.27
CA VAL A 31 -11.81 -15.05 14.09
C VAL A 31 -12.39 -16.18 14.95
N ALA A 32 -13.57 -15.98 15.52
CA ALA A 32 -14.25 -17.00 16.33
C ALA A 32 -14.62 -18.27 15.52
N THR A 33 -14.66 -18.18 14.18
CA THR A 33 -14.93 -19.33 13.29
C THR A 33 -13.66 -19.97 12.73
N TYR A 34 -12.51 -19.38 12.97
CA TYR A 34 -11.26 -19.91 12.44
C TYR A 34 -10.91 -21.26 13.08
N GLY A 35 -10.44 -22.19 12.24
CA GLY A 35 -9.85 -23.47 12.59
C GLY A 35 -8.51 -23.67 11.89
N GLY A 36 -7.84 -24.75 12.22
CA GLY A 36 -6.60 -25.17 11.54
C GLY A 36 -5.54 -24.04 11.50
N LEU A 37 -4.96 -23.86 10.33
CA LEU A 37 -3.88 -22.87 10.11
C LEU A 37 -4.36 -21.41 10.29
N HIS A 38 -5.61 -21.08 9.98
CA HIS A 38 -6.12 -19.73 10.19
C HIS A 38 -6.20 -19.38 11.69
N ALA A 39 -6.64 -20.32 12.52
CA ALA A 39 -6.65 -20.12 13.97
C ALA A 39 -5.22 -20.02 14.53
N ALA A 40 -4.32 -20.90 14.12
CA ALA A 40 -2.91 -20.86 14.50
C ALA A 40 -2.27 -19.51 14.11
N ALA A 41 -2.56 -19.03 12.89
CA ALA A 41 -2.06 -17.77 12.38
C ALA A 41 -2.52 -16.56 13.20
N TRP A 42 -3.79 -16.54 13.56
CA TRP A 42 -4.34 -15.43 14.37
C TRP A 42 -3.79 -15.43 15.80
N HIS A 43 -3.74 -16.61 16.43
CA HIS A 43 -3.32 -16.74 17.83
C HIS A 43 -1.80 -16.75 18.03
N GLY A 44 -1.01 -16.93 16.97
CA GLY A 44 0.45 -16.99 17.08
C GLY A 44 0.97 -18.38 17.50
N ASP A 45 0.21 -19.46 17.22
CA ASP A 45 0.55 -20.83 17.62
C ASP A 45 1.47 -21.49 16.56
N ILE A 46 2.79 -21.31 16.73
CA ILE A 46 3.82 -21.88 15.85
C ILE A 46 3.74 -23.42 15.86
N GLY A 47 3.57 -24.04 17.00
CA GLY A 47 3.52 -25.51 17.10
C GLY A 47 2.35 -26.12 16.33
N SER A 48 1.22 -25.41 16.21
CA SER A 48 0.12 -25.84 15.35
C SER A 48 0.45 -25.66 13.87
N VAL A 49 1.18 -24.60 13.48
CA VAL A 49 1.65 -24.43 12.09
C VAL A 49 2.56 -25.59 11.69
N GLU A 50 3.56 -25.94 12.50
CA GLU A 50 4.49 -27.03 12.24
C GLU A 50 3.78 -28.39 12.05
N ARG A 51 2.69 -28.62 12.79
CA ARG A 51 1.91 -29.87 12.67
C ARG A 51 0.96 -29.89 11.47
N LEU A 52 0.41 -28.73 11.10
CA LEU A 52 -0.67 -28.63 10.12
C LEU A 52 -0.21 -28.22 8.72
N ALA A 53 0.98 -27.65 8.58
CA ALA A 53 1.52 -27.21 7.28
C ALA A 53 2.05 -28.40 6.45
N ALA A 54 1.37 -29.55 6.48
CA ALA A 54 1.87 -30.80 5.88
C ALA A 54 1.66 -30.86 4.35
N SER A 55 0.74 -30.06 3.80
CA SER A 55 0.50 -30.05 2.36
C SER A 55 0.34 -28.63 1.81
N PRO A 56 0.77 -28.40 0.54
CA PRO A 56 0.57 -27.09 -0.11
C PRO A 56 -0.89 -26.66 -0.17
N ALA A 57 -1.83 -27.59 -0.28
CA ALA A 57 -3.26 -27.31 -0.34
C ALA A 57 -3.78 -26.76 1.00
N GLU A 58 -3.36 -27.36 2.13
CA GLU A 58 -3.72 -26.87 3.46
C GLU A 58 -3.02 -25.54 3.77
N LEU A 59 -1.73 -25.44 3.40
CA LEU A 59 -0.92 -24.25 3.64
C LEU A 59 -1.50 -22.99 2.97
N ASN A 60 -2.08 -23.15 1.78
CA ASN A 60 -2.67 -22.07 1.01
C ASN A 60 -4.22 -22.09 1.00
N ALA A 61 -4.84 -22.83 1.93
CA ALA A 61 -6.28 -22.83 2.10
C ALA A 61 -6.79 -21.40 2.36
N ARG A 62 -7.95 -21.10 1.78
CA ARG A 62 -8.51 -19.74 1.81
C ARG A 62 -9.77 -19.70 2.67
N ASP A 63 -9.91 -18.66 3.47
CA ASP A 63 -11.17 -18.37 4.16
C ASP A 63 -12.21 -17.81 3.18
N ARG A 64 -13.41 -17.45 3.67
CA ARG A 64 -14.49 -16.88 2.83
C ARG A 64 -14.12 -15.55 2.16
N HIS A 65 -13.11 -14.83 2.67
CA HIS A 65 -12.58 -13.60 2.11
C HIS A 65 -11.36 -13.83 1.22
N GLY A 66 -11.03 -15.09 0.95
CA GLY A 66 -9.87 -15.46 0.15
C GLY A 66 -8.54 -15.34 0.88
N ARG A 67 -8.53 -15.08 2.18
CA ARG A 67 -7.32 -14.92 2.98
C ARG A 67 -6.73 -16.29 3.30
N THR A 68 -5.44 -16.46 3.08
CA THR A 68 -4.67 -17.62 3.58
C THR A 68 -4.22 -17.37 5.02
N ALA A 69 -3.66 -18.40 5.66
CA ALA A 69 -3.05 -18.26 6.99
C ALA A 69 -1.93 -17.19 6.99
N LEU A 70 -1.20 -17.02 5.87
CA LEU A 70 -0.18 -15.98 5.74
C LEU A 70 -0.77 -14.57 5.81
N HIS A 71 -1.90 -14.31 5.14
CA HIS A 71 -2.62 -13.03 5.26
C HIS A 71 -3.07 -12.78 6.70
N VAL A 72 -3.64 -13.80 7.35
CA VAL A 72 -4.11 -13.70 8.74
C VAL A 72 -2.96 -13.42 9.71
N ALA A 73 -1.82 -14.11 9.56
CA ALA A 73 -0.62 -13.86 10.36
C ALA A 73 -0.09 -12.43 10.16
N THR A 74 -0.15 -11.92 8.92
CA THR A 74 0.25 -10.54 8.57
C THR A 74 -0.66 -9.51 9.27
N PHE A 75 -1.98 -9.65 9.15
CA PHE A 75 -2.93 -8.78 9.85
C PHE A 75 -2.75 -8.80 11.37
N ALA A 76 -2.53 -9.99 11.93
CA ALA A 76 -2.36 -10.17 13.36
C ALA A 76 -0.94 -9.86 13.88
N ARG A 77 -0.02 -9.49 12.97
CA ARG A 77 1.41 -9.23 13.26
C ARG A 77 2.09 -10.40 14.00
N ARG A 78 1.72 -11.64 13.67
CA ARG A 78 2.25 -12.86 14.28
C ARG A 78 3.53 -13.31 13.55
N ARG A 79 4.61 -12.58 13.72
CA ARG A 79 5.85 -12.73 12.95
C ARG A 79 6.48 -14.13 13.05
N GLY A 80 6.43 -14.75 14.24
CA GLY A 80 6.91 -16.13 14.42
C GLY A 80 6.12 -17.15 13.58
N VAL A 81 4.80 -17.03 13.58
CA VAL A 81 3.92 -17.87 12.73
C VAL A 81 4.11 -17.52 11.27
N LEU A 82 4.21 -16.23 10.91
CA LEU A 82 4.48 -15.80 9.55
C LEU A 82 5.76 -16.43 9.00
N GLN A 83 6.84 -16.41 9.79
CA GLN A 83 8.10 -17.08 9.41
C GLN A 83 7.92 -18.59 9.24
N ALA A 84 7.25 -19.27 10.19
CA ALA A 84 7.00 -20.71 10.08
C ALA A 84 6.17 -21.08 8.85
N LEU A 85 5.17 -20.26 8.48
CA LEU A 85 4.39 -20.45 7.25
C LEU A 85 5.26 -20.27 6.00
N LEU A 86 6.13 -19.25 5.97
CA LEU A 86 7.06 -19.01 4.86
C LEU A 86 8.09 -20.16 4.74
N ASP A 87 8.64 -20.61 5.85
CA ASP A 87 9.59 -21.75 5.87
C ASP A 87 8.93 -23.05 5.41
N ALA A 88 7.63 -23.22 5.65
CA ALA A 88 6.84 -24.34 5.15
C ALA A 88 6.47 -24.20 3.67
N GLY A 89 6.77 -23.08 3.02
CA GLY A 89 6.50 -22.83 1.59
C GLY A 89 5.12 -22.23 1.30
N ALA A 90 4.55 -21.46 2.23
CA ALA A 90 3.32 -20.72 1.96
C ALA A 90 3.49 -19.81 0.74
N ASP A 91 2.52 -19.82 -0.16
CA ASP A 91 2.52 -18.99 -1.35
C ASP A 91 2.20 -17.53 -0.97
N HIS A 92 3.24 -16.71 -0.99
CA HIS A 92 3.16 -15.27 -0.69
C HIS A 92 2.60 -14.43 -1.84
N SER A 93 2.33 -15.03 -3.01
CA SER A 93 1.75 -14.32 -4.17
C SER A 93 0.22 -14.38 -4.22
N VAL A 94 -0.41 -15.13 -3.33
CA VAL A 94 -1.87 -15.24 -3.25
C VAL A 94 -2.48 -13.88 -2.94
N LEU A 95 -3.49 -13.50 -3.72
CA LEU A 95 -4.31 -12.31 -3.46
C LEU A 95 -5.61 -12.73 -2.78
N GLU A 96 -6.00 -12.05 -1.69
CA GLU A 96 -7.33 -12.22 -1.09
C GLU A 96 -8.42 -11.59 -1.99
N ASN A 97 -9.69 -11.59 -1.60
CA ASN A 97 -10.81 -11.18 -2.48
C ASN A 97 -10.79 -9.70 -2.87
N ASP A 98 -10.20 -8.82 -2.08
CA ASP A 98 -9.98 -7.40 -2.41
C ASP A 98 -8.65 -7.18 -3.17
N ARG A 99 -8.00 -8.29 -3.59
CA ARG A 99 -6.77 -8.31 -4.38
C ARG A 99 -5.52 -7.80 -3.64
N TYR A 100 -5.46 -7.98 -2.33
CA TYR A 100 -4.25 -7.68 -1.56
C TYR A 100 -3.46 -8.96 -1.28
N ASP A 101 -2.14 -8.87 -1.38
CA ASP A 101 -1.19 -9.86 -0.90
C ASP A 101 -0.64 -9.50 0.49
N ALA A 102 0.12 -10.38 1.10
CA ALA A 102 0.74 -10.14 2.41
C ALA A 102 1.67 -8.92 2.40
N VAL A 103 2.40 -8.67 1.29
CA VAL A 103 3.30 -7.50 1.14
C VAL A 103 2.51 -6.21 1.21
N THR A 104 1.40 -6.11 0.47
CA THR A 104 0.56 -4.92 0.48
C THR A 104 -0.14 -4.72 1.82
N ILE A 105 -0.56 -5.81 2.50
CA ILE A 105 -1.12 -5.75 3.85
C ILE A 105 -0.10 -5.17 4.84
N ALA A 106 1.13 -5.65 4.82
CA ALA A 106 2.20 -5.12 5.68
C ALA A 106 2.50 -3.65 5.35
N ALA A 107 2.52 -3.30 4.05
CA ALA A 107 2.78 -1.94 3.59
C ALA A 107 1.73 -0.93 4.06
N VAL A 108 0.45 -1.27 3.98
CA VAL A 108 -0.66 -0.42 4.45
C VAL A 108 -0.67 -0.30 5.98
N SER A 109 -0.24 -1.36 6.68
CA SER A 109 -0.20 -1.39 8.15
C SER A 109 1.01 -0.70 8.78
N ASP A 110 1.90 -0.07 7.99
CA ASP A 110 3.20 0.49 8.43
C ASP A 110 4.03 -0.54 9.23
N ASP A 111 3.96 -1.83 8.83
CA ASP A 111 4.66 -2.91 9.53
C ASP A 111 5.96 -3.27 8.79
N GLU A 112 6.98 -2.44 9.01
CA GLU A 112 8.30 -2.57 8.38
C GLU A 112 8.95 -3.94 8.65
N GLU A 113 8.76 -4.48 9.85
CA GLU A 113 9.38 -5.75 10.24
C GLU A 113 8.71 -6.95 9.53
N THR A 114 7.39 -6.98 9.46
CA THR A 114 6.66 -8.00 8.70
C THR A 114 6.97 -7.90 7.21
N LEU A 115 7.04 -6.67 6.65
CA LEU A 115 7.45 -6.46 5.27
C LEU A 115 8.85 -7.00 5.01
N ARG A 116 9.81 -6.71 5.90
CA ARG A 116 11.18 -7.22 5.79
C ARG A 116 11.24 -8.75 5.75
N LEU A 117 10.48 -9.42 6.61
CA LEU A 117 10.40 -10.90 6.62
C LEU A 117 9.86 -11.44 5.30
N LEU A 118 8.76 -10.88 4.80
CA LEU A 118 8.16 -11.28 3.52
C LEU A 118 9.14 -11.11 2.35
N LEU A 119 9.77 -9.93 2.24
CA LEU A 119 10.73 -9.65 1.18
C LEU A 119 11.97 -10.56 1.27
N THR A 120 12.46 -10.84 2.48
CA THR A 120 13.59 -11.76 2.71
C THR A 120 13.25 -13.20 2.30
N ALA A 121 12.00 -13.62 2.46
CA ALA A 121 11.50 -14.91 2.01
C ALA A 121 11.22 -14.97 0.49
N GLY A 122 11.47 -13.90 -0.25
CA GLY A 122 11.33 -13.85 -1.69
C GLY A 122 9.96 -13.33 -2.18
N ALA A 123 9.13 -12.78 -1.29
CA ALA A 123 7.88 -12.17 -1.71
C ALA A 123 8.15 -10.97 -2.65
N SER A 124 7.33 -10.84 -3.68
CA SER A 124 7.53 -9.83 -4.72
C SER A 124 7.01 -8.46 -4.30
N ALA A 125 7.83 -7.42 -4.42
CA ALA A 125 7.39 -6.03 -4.29
C ALA A 125 6.71 -5.48 -5.57
N LYS A 126 6.52 -6.33 -6.61
CA LYS A 126 6.10 -5.89 -7.95
C LYS A 126 4.66 -6.25 -8.30
N LEU A 127 3.95 -6.95 -7.42
CA LEU A 127 2.58 -7.37 -7.70
C LEU A 127 1.65 -6.16 -7.84
N VAL A 128 0.78 -6.27 -8.85
CA VAL A 128 -0.34 -5.34 -9.02
C VAL A 128 -1.48 -5.84 -8.14
N THR A 129 -1.84 -5.04 -7.17
CA THR A 129 -2.77 -5.38 -6.09
C THR A 129 -3.89 -4.33 -6.03
N SER A 130 -4.88 -4.57 -5.17
CA SER A 130 -6.04 -3.69 -4.97
C SER A 130 -6.97 -3.58 -6.19
N ARG A 131 -8.18 -3.08 -5.94
CA ARG A 131 -9.17 -2.77 -6.99
C ARG A 131 -8.77 -1.58 -7.88
N TYR A 132 -7.75 -0.85 -7.46
CA TYR A 132 -7.24 0.31 -8.19
C TYR A 132 -6.06 -0.03 -9.10
N ASP A 133 -5.73 -1.32 -9.25
CA ASP A 133 -4.53 -1.79 -9.97
C ASP A 133 -3.25 -1.09 -9.48
N GLY A 134 -3.19 -0.81 -8.18
CA GLY A 134 -2.03 -0.22 -7.52
C GLY A 134 -0.97 -1.26 -7.18
N THR A 135 0.09 -0.81 -6.53
CA THR A 135 1.15 -1.65 -5.96
C THR A 135 1.32 -1.34 -4.48
N ALA A 136 2.06 -2.20 -3.75
CA ALA A 136 2.40 -1.92 -2.35
C ALA A 136 3.12 -0.57 -2.19
N LEU A 137 3.95 -0.17 -3.18
CA LEU A 137 4.64 1.12 -3.17
C LEU A 137 3.67 2.30 -3.28
N ILE A 138 2.67 2.20 -4.16
CA ILE A 138 1.61 3.23 -4.29
C ILE A 138 0.87 3.37 -2.96
N ALA A 139 0.44 2.24 -2.35
CA ALA A 139 -0.28 2.26 -1.09
C ALA A 139 0.55 2.86 0.07
N ALA A 140 1.83 2.50 0.16
CA ALA A 140 2.73 3.06 1.17
C ALA A 140 3.00 4.56 0.95
N ALA A 141 3.13 4.99 -0.31
CA ALA A 141 3.36 6.39 -0.66
C ALA A 141 2.14 7.27 -0.33
N HIS A 142 0.93 6.79 -0.62
CA HIS A 142 -0.33 7.42 -0.22
C HIS A 142 -0.37 7.72 1.30
N LEU A 143 0.05 6.75 2.11
CA LEU A 143 -0.04 6.84 3.57
C LEU A 143 1.20 7.51 4.21
N GLY A 144 2.21 7.84 3.42
CA GLY A 144 3.45 8.42 3.91
C GLY A 144 4.26 7.46 4.79
N HIS A 145 4.20 6.16 4.55
CA HIS A 145 4.90 5.11 5.30
C HIS A 145 6.35 5.00 4.83
N ILE A 146 7.15 6.02 5.18
CA ILE A 146 8.50 6.22 4.62
C ILE A 146 9.46 5.04 4.80
N GLY A 147 9.42 4.35 5.94
CA GLY A 147 10.26 3.17 6.17
C GLY A 147 9.89 2.01 5.24
N VAL A 148 8.59 1.78 5.04
CA VAL A 148 8.03 0.83 4.09
C VAL A 148 8.40 1.21 2.65
N VAL A 149 8.22 2.48 2.27
CA VAL A 149 8.58 3.00 0.94
C VAL A 149 10.04 2.69 0.62
N ARG A 150 10.96 2.95 1.54
CA ARG A 150 12.40 2.67 1.34
C ARG A 150 12.68 1.18 1.15
N GLN A 151 12.02 0.31 1.92
CA GLN A 151 12.18 -1.14 1.77
C GLN A 151 11.66 -1.62 0.42
N LEU A 152 10.50 -1.14 -0.03
CA LEU A 152 9.92 -1.49 -1.32
C LEU A 152 10.79 -1.00 -2.49
N ILE A 153 11.33 0.22 -2.41
CA ILE A 153 12.29 0.74 -3.39
C ILE A 153 13.54 -0.16 -3.44
N ALA A 154 14.11 -0.52 -2.30
CA ALA A 154 15.27 -1.41 -2.22
C ALA A 154 14.96 -2.82 -2.79
N ALA A 155 13.70 -3.28 -2.71
CA ALA A 155 13.22 -4.52 -3.29
C ALA A 155 12.80 -4.36 -4.78
N CYS A 156 13.20 -3.29 -5.44
CA CYS A 156 12.92 -3.00 -6.84
C CYS A 156 11.41 -2.94 -7.18
N ALA A 157 10.59 -2.39 -6.28
CA ALA A 157 9.20 -2.07 -6.59
C ALA A 157 9.12 -1.12 -7.81
N PRO A 158 8.12 -1.26 -8.69
CA PRO A 158 8.00 -0.43 -9.88
C PRO A 158 7.66 1.01 -9.47
N LEU A 159 8.64 1.93 -9.63
CA LEU A 159 8.50 3.34 -9.24
C LEU A 159 7.41 4.06 -10.01
N ASP A 160 7.32 3.77 -11.32
CA ASP A 160 6.51 4.50 -12.29
C ASP A 160 5.26 3.72 -12.72
N HIS A 161 4.87 2.71 -11.93
CA HIS A 161 3.60 2.04 -12.18
C HIS A 161 2.44 3.04 -12.08
N VAL A 162 1.57 3.03 -13.09
CA VAL A 162 0.38 3.89 -13.14
C VAL A 162 -0.85 3.05 -12.83
N ASN A 163 -1.57 3.39 -11.78
CA ASN A 163 -2.80 2.71 -11.40
C ASN A 163 -3.99 3.14 -12.29
N ASN A 164 -5.17 2.53 -12.08
CA ASN A 164 -6.36 2.85 -12.88
C ASN A 164 -6.98 4.24 -12.58
N LEU A 165 -6.45 4.98 -11.62
CA LEU A 165 -6.73 6.39 -11.38
C LEU A 165 -5.77 7.32 -12.14
N HIS A 166 -4.88 6.77 -12.98
CA HIS A 166 -3.80 7.46 -13.65
C HIS A 166 -2.77 8.10 -12.69
N TRP A 167 -2.51 7.46 -11.55
CA TRP A 167 -1.57 7.96 -10.55
C TRP A 167 -0.41 7.00 -10.33
N THR A 168 0.79 7.57 -10.22
CA THR A 168 2.00 6.90 -9.74
C THR A 168 2.12 7.04 -8.22
N ALA A 169 3.08 6.33 -7.61
CA ALA A 169 3.40 6.50 -6.20
C ALA A 169 3.77 7.95 -5.85
N LEU A 170 4.50 8.64 -6.75
CA LEU A 170 4.86 10.05 -6.59
C LEU A 170 3.62 10.96 -6.61
N ILE A 171 2.69 10.73 -7.52
CA ILE A 171 1.43 11.49 -7.61
C ILE A 171 0.57 11.22 -6.36
N GLU A 172 0.43 9.97 -5.93
CA GLU A 172 -0.36 9.62 -4.72
C GLU A 172 0.18 10.31 -3.48
N ALA A 173 1.50 10.31 -3.26
CA ALA A 173 2.13 10.98 -2.13
C ALA A 173 1.86 12.50 -2.11
N ILE A 174 1.72 13.12 -3.28
CA ILE A 174 1.41 14.56 -3.39
C ILE A 174 -0.09 14.81 -3.27
N VAL A 175 -0.92 14.04 -4.00
CA VAL A 175 -2.36 14.31 -4.10
C VAL A 175 -3.13 13.91 -2.85
N LEU A 176 -2.80 12.80 -2.23
CA LEU A 176 -3.48 12.27 -1.06
C LEU A 176 -2.73 12.58 0.24
N GLY A 177 -1.47 12.95 0.13
CA GLY A 177 -0.67 13.38 1.27
C GLY A 177 -1.14 14.71 1.87
N ASP A 178 -0.79 14.89 3.14
CA ASP A 178 -1.09 16.12 3.91
C ASP A 178 -0.02 17.22 3.76
N GLY A 179 1.02 16.98 2.95
CA GLY A 179 2.17 17.88 2.79
C GLY A 179 3.12 17.90 4.00
N GLY A 180 2.86 17.09 5.03
CA GLY A 180 3.68 16.97 6.24
C GLY A 180 5.00 16.25 6.02
N ALA A 181 5.82 16.17 7.07
CA ALA A 181 7.19 15.65 7.02
C ALA A 181 7.28 14.21 6.46
N ARG A 182 6.33 13.34 6.78
CA ARG A 182 6.30 11.95 6.27
C ARG A 182 6.13 11.92 4.75
N HIS A 183 5.17 12.67 4.21
CA HIS A 183 4.96 12.73 2.75
C HIS A 183 6.09 13.47 2.04
N GLN A 184 6.68 14.51 2.65
CA GLN A 184 7.88 15.17 2.09
C GLN A 184 9.04 14.18 1.95
N GLN A 185 9.30 13.38 2.99
CA GLN A 185 10.33 12.33 2.97
C GLN A 185 10.01 11.22 1.96
N THR A 186 8.73 10.86 1.81
CA THR A 186 8.28 9.88 0.82
C THR A 186 8.54 10.39 -0.60
N VAL A 187 8.13 11.63 -0.91
CA VAL A 187 8.41 12.27 -2.20
C VAL A 187 9.92 12.31 -2.45
N GLN A 188 10.73 12.73 -1.47
CA GLN A 188 12.18 12.76 -1.62
C GLN A 188 12.76 11.37 -1.91
N ALA A 189 12.33 10.33 -1.18
CA ALA A 189 12.82 8.96 -1.40
C ALA A 189 12.46 8.42 -2.80
N LEU A 190 11.26 8.73 -3.30
CA LEU A 190 10.86 8.37 -4.67
C LEU A 190 11.70 9.10 -5.72
N LEU A 191 11.96 10.39 -5.52
CA LEU A 191 12.82 11.20 -6.41
C LEU A 191 14.27 10.72 -6.39
N ASP A 192 14.82 10.42 -5.22
CA ASP A 192 16.19 9.90 -5.08
C ASP A 192 16.35 8.53 -5.75
N ALA A 193 15.27 7.75 -5.81
CA ALA A 193 15.22 6.47 -6.53
C ALA A 193 15.02 6.62 -8.05
N GLY A 194 14.77 7.82 -8.54
CA GLY A 194 14.63 8.11 -9.98
C GLY A 194 13.20 8.01 -10.52
N ALA A 195 12.16 8.21 -9.69
CA ALA A 195 10.78 8.27 -10.16
C ALA A 195 10.61 9.34 -11.26
N ASP A 196 9.86 9.00 -12.32
CA ASP A 196 9.68 9.89 -13.49
C ASP A 196 8.72 11.05 -13.15
N THR A 197 9.28 12.24 -13.03
CA THR A 197 8.54 13.48 -12.72
C THR A 197 7.71 14.02 -13.89
N ARG A 198 7.78 13.40 -15.08
CA ARG A 198 7.03 13.80 -16.28
C ARG A 198 5.70 13.07 -16.41
N LEU A 199 5.52 11.95 -15.71
CA LEU A 199 4.26 11.21 -15.71
C LEU A 199 3.18 12.07 -15.05
N ALA A 200 2.12 12.34 -15.83
CA ALA A 200 1.02 13.20 -15.43
C ALA A 200 -0.19 12.36 -14.95
N ASP A 201 -1.06 13.00 -14.17
CA ASP A 201 -2.35 12.42 -13.81
C ASP A 201 -3.33 12.38 -14.99
N GLY A 202 -4.54 11.87 -14.78
CA GLY A 202 -5.58 11.77 -15.80
C GLY A 202 -6.03 13.12 -16.41
N ASP A 203 -5.73 14.24 -15.75
CA ASP A 203 -6.01 15.60 -16.23
C ASP A 203 -4.78 16.24 -16.92
N GLY A 204 -3.70 15.48 -17.08
CA GLY A 204 -2.44 15.93 -17.71
C GLY A 204 -1.58 16.79 -16.78
N ARG A 205 -1.81 16.78 -15.47
CA ARG A 205 -1.04 17.57 -14.51
C ARG A 205 0.17 16.79 -14.02
N THR A 206 1.36 17.37 -14.15
CA THR A 206 2.60 16.78 -13.65
C THR A 206 2.68 16.83 -12.11
N PRO A 207 3.54 16.00 -11.46
CA PRO A 207 3.79 16.07 -10.02
C PRO A 207 4.12 17.48 -9.54
N LEU A 208 4.90 18.25 -10.30
CA LEU A 208 5.24 19.64 -9.95
C LEU A 208 4.01 20.56 -9.98
N GLN A 209 3.14 20.41 -10.98
CA GLN A 209 1.91 21.20 -11.07
C GLN A 209 0.94 20.84 -9.93
N LEU A 210 0.85 19.56 -9.57
CA LEU A 210 0.04 19.09 -8.45
C LEU A 210 0.56 19.62 -7.10
N ALA A 211 1.88 19.59 -6.88
CA ALA A 211 2.51 20.14 -5.67
C ALA A 211 2.29 21.65 -5.55
N ARG A 212 2.40 22.39 -6.67
CA ARG A 212 2.09 23.84 -6.73
C ARG A 212 0.64 24.13 -6.40
N GLY A 213 -0.29 23.37 -6.97
CA GLY A 213 -1.73 23.51 -6.70
C GLY A 213 -2.11 23.31 -5.23
N ARG A 214 -1.27 22.59 -4.47
CA ARG A 214 -1.44 22.36 -3.05
C ARG A 214 -0.60 23.28 -2.15
N GLY A 215 0.29 24.08 -2.72
CA GLY A 215 1.20 24.96 -1.96
C GLY A 215 2.24 24.18 -1.13
N TYR A 216 2.65 23.00 -1.58
CA TYR A 216 3.61 22.17 -0.85
C TYR A 216 5.05 22.56 -1.18
N GLU A 217 5.53 23.68 -0.63
CA GLU A 217 6.80 24.32 -0.97
C GLU A 217 8.02 23.38 -0.87
N ALA A 218 8.07 22.54 0.15
CA ALA A 218 9.18 21.58 0.29
C ALA A 218 9.21 20.54 -0.86
N MET A 219 8.04 20.04 -1.27
CA MET A 219 7.93 19.09 -2.39
C MET A 219 8.21 19.78 -3.73
N ILE A 220 7.73 21.04 -3.90
CA ILE A 220 8.05 21.86 -5.08
C ILE A 220 9.56 22.01 -5.22
N LYS A 221 10.26 22.37 -4.15
CA LYS A 221 11.72 22.51 -4.14
C LYS A 221 12.42 21.19 -4.50
N ALA A 222 11.97 20.06 -3.93
CA ALA A 222 12.53 18.75 -4.24
C ALA A 222 12.34 18.39 -5.73
N LEU A 223 11.15 18.58 -6.28
CA LEU A 223 10.83 18.32 -7.69
C LEU A 223 11.67 19.19 -8.62
N LEU A 224 11.79 20.49 -8.34
CA LEU A 224 12.61 21.39 -9.16
C LEU A 224 14.10 20.99 -9.14
N ALA A 225 14.61 20.47 -8.03
CA ALA A 225 15.98 20.00 -7.92
C ALA A 225 16.30 18.81 -8.83
N THR A 226 15.29 18.02 -9.24
CA THR A 226 15.45 16.94 -10.24
C THR A 226 15.28 17.40 -11.68
N GLY A 227 15.05 18.68 -11.92
CA GLY A 227 14.80 19.24 -13.25
C GLY A 227 13.36 19.09 -13.74
N ALA A 228 12.39 18.81 -12.85
CA ALA A 228 10.97 18.77 -13.19
C ALA A 228 10.48 20.12 -13.76
N ARG A 229 9.53 20.06 -14.71
CA ARG A 229 9.00 21.24 -15.42
C ARG A 229 7.47 21.31 -15.35
#